data_3301beb502ee4cf4f7249f8061795f17
#
_entry.id   3301beb502ee4cf4f7249f8061795f17
#
_cell.length_a   1.000
_cell.length_b   1.000
_cell.length_c   1.000
_cell.angle_alpha   90.00
_cell.angle_beta   90.00
_cell.angle_gamma   90.00
#
_symmetry.space_group_name_H-M   'P 1'
#
loop_
_entity.id
_entity.type
_entity.pdbx_description
1 polymer ?
#
loop_
_entity_poly.entity_id
_entity_poly.type
_entity_poly.pdbx_seq_one_letter_code
_entity_poly.pdbx_strand_id
1 'polypeptide(L)'
;MRIIVNPTKKINGAALAPSSKSHSVRGLLLAALADGTTELTNVLESDDTSAARKVVEALGARLNVKKNNEFGNGLDIEITSTGILLTISQKIFTGDSGITTRFVLPLLGLRKNSDMPVQIDCSPQMRARPIKSFIETLNCLGMKIQSLNNSIKIQN
;
A
#
# COMPACT_ATOMS: atom_id res chain seq x y z
N MET A 1 -17.57 23.46 2.76
CA MET A 1 -16.56 24.42 3.26
C MET A 1 -16.10 25.30 2.10
N ARG A 2 -16.07 26.62 2.26
CA ARG A 2 -15.58 27.58 1.23
C ARG A 2 -14.35 28.27 1.79
N ILE A 3 -13.24 28.21 1.05
CA ILE A 3 -11.99 28.89 1.39
C ILE A 3 -11.80 30.05 0.42
N ILE A 4 -11.55 31.24 0.94
CA ILE A 4 -11.24 32.44 0.14
C ILE A 4 -9.77 32.75 0.38
N VAL A 5 -8.97 32.73 -0.70
CA VAL A 5 -7.55 33.06 -0.66
C VAL A 5 -7.38 34.46 -1.30
N ASN A 6 -6.91 35.41 -0.52
CA ASN A 6 -6.57 36.70 -1.02
C ASN A 6 -5.13 36.75 -1.55
N PRO A 7 -4.85 37.46 -2.64
CA PRO A 7 -3.49 37.55 -3.15
C PRO A 7 -2.59 38.28 -2.13
N THR A 8 -1.38 37.75 -1.96
CA THR A 8 -0.34 38.36 -1.13
C THR A 8 0.91 38.64 -1.95
N LYS A 9 1.58 39.75 -1.69
CA LYS A 9 2.81 40.15 -2.40
C LYS A 9 4.07 39.47 -1.81
N LYS A 10 4.01 38.99 -0.58
CA LYS A 10 5.16 38.39 0.10
C LYS A 10 4.67 37.34 1.08
N ILE A 11 5.28 36.14 1.02
CA ILE A 11 5.12 35.09 2.01
C ILE A 11 6.45 34.96 2.73
N ASN A 12 6.41 35.03 4.07
CA ASN A 12 7.59 34.84 4.92
C ASN A 12 7.20 33.95 6.09
N GLY A 13 7.96 32.90 6.32
CA GLY A 13 7.71 31.92 7.37
C GLY A 13 8.24 30.55 7.00
N ALA A 14 8.09 29.60 7.93
CA ALA A 14 8.39 28.21 7.74
C ALA A 14 7.11 27.39 7.96
N ALA A 15 6.91 26.35 7.16
CA ALA A 15 5.81 25.41 7.33
C ALA A 15 6.36 23.97 7.26
N LEU A 16 5.90 23.13 8.17
CA LEU A 16 6.17 21.71 8.10
C LEU A 16 5.18 21.06 7.12
N ALA A 17 5.71 20.49 6.04
CA ALA A 17 4.90 19.77 5.08
C ALA A 17 4.42 18.42 5.68
N PRO A 18 3.18 17.99 5.41
CA PRO A 18 2.73 16.66 5.80
C PRO A 18 3.53 15.58 5.07
N SER A 19 3.61 14.40 5.67
CA SER A 19 4.28 13.25 5.08
C SER A 19 3.66 12.85 3.75
N SER A 20 4.47 12.35 2.84
CA SER A 20 4.02 11.92 1.51
C SER A 20 3.29 10.58 1.59
N LYS A 21 2.02 10.55 1.19
CA LYS A 21 1.23 9.31 1.06
C LYS A 21 1.93 8.28 0.16
N SER A 22 2.40 8.72 -0.99
CA SER A 22 3.03 7.84 -1.98
C SER A 22 4.36 7.26 -1.49
N HIS A 23 5.17 8.03 -0.76
CA HIS A 23 6.40 7.52 -0.16
C HIS A 23 6.08 6.56 0.99
N SER A 24 5.10 6.88 1.83
CA SER A 24 4.66 6.02 2.93
C SER A 24 4.20 4.64 2.44
N VAL A 25 3.31 4.59 1.45
CA VAL A 25 2.82 3.32 0.89
C VAL A 25 3.95 2.52 0.25
N ARG A 26 4.82 3.16 -0.55
CA ARG A 26 5.95 2.47 -1.19
C ARG A 26 6.97 1.97 -0.17
N GLY A 27 7.30 2.78 0.84
CA GLY A 27 8.19 2.38 1.92
C GLY A 27 7.69 1.13 2.65
N LEU A 28 6.40 1.10 3.02
CA LEU A 28 5.76 -0.06 3.64
C LEU A 28 5.89 -1.33 2.78
N LEU A 29 5.56 -1.24 1.49
CA LEU A 29 5.60 -2.39 0.59
C LEU A 29 7.04 -2.86 0.31
N LEU A 30 8.01 -1.93 0.19
CA LEU A 30 9.42 -2.28 0.04
C LEU A 30 10.00 -2.93 1.31
N ALA A 31 9.57 -2.48 2.49
CA ALA A 31 9.97 -3.08 3.76
C ALA A 31 9.51 -4.55 3.87
N ALA A 32 8.37 -4.92 3.26
CA ALA A 32 7.94 -6.32 3.20
C ALA A 32 8.88 -7.20 2.35
N LEU A 33 9.61 -6.63 1.40
CA LEU A 33 10.58 -7.33 0.55
C LEU A 33 11.99 -7.38 1.16
N ALA A 34 12.26 -6.57 2.18
CA ALA A 34 13.55 -6.54 2.85
C ALA A 34 13.69 -7.71 3.83
N ASP A 35 14.89 -8.27 3.95
CA ASP A 35 15.20 -9.21 5.02
C ASP A 35 15.70 -8.44 6.25
N GLY A 36 15.10 -8.72 7.42
CA GLY A 36 15.41 -8.04 8.67
C GLY A 36 14.39 -6.98 9.08
N THR A 37 14.85 -5.95 9.78
CA THR A 37 14.01 -4.89 10.33
C THR A 37 14.24 -3.57 9.60
N THR A 38 13.15 -2.96 9.15
CA THR A 38 13.12 -1.63 8.50
C THR A 38 12.38 -0.65 9.40
N GLU A 39 12.97 0.50 9.64
CA GLU A 39 12.33 1.61 10.35
C GLU A 39 11.85 2.67 9.36
N LEU A 40 10.58 3.02 9.41
CA LEU A 40 9.99 4.12 8.66
C LEU A 40 9.52 5.19 9.64
N THR A 41 10.09 6.38 9.54
CA THR A 41 9.73 7.51 10.39
C THR A 41 8.74 8.44 9.69
N ASN A 42 7.84 9.04 10.46
CA ASN A 42 6.87 10.01 10.00
C ASN A 42 6.02 9.53 8.81
N VAL A 43 5.57 8.28 8.86
CA VAL A 43 4.63 7.69 7.87
C VAL A 43 3.31 8.42 7.96
N LEU A 44 2.73 8.83 6.83
CA LEU A 44 1.42 9.50 6.81
C LEU A 44 0.35 8.59 7.42
N GLU A 45 -0.44 9.10 8.35
CA GLU A 45 -1.64 8.42 8.83
C GLU A 45 -2.82 8.74 7.91
N SER A 46 -3.29 7.76 7.16
CA SER A 46 -4.40 7.87 6.21
C SER A 46 -5.01 6.50 5.91
N ASP A 47 -6.18 6.47 5.27
CA ASP A 47 -6.82 5.21 4.86
C ASP A 47 -5.95 4.42 3.88
N ASP A 48 -5.26 5.10 2.95
CA ASP A 48 -4.34 4.46 2.00
C ASP A 48 -3.17 3.75 2.72
N THR A 49 -2.55 4.41 3.70
CA THR A 49 -1.43 3.83 4.45
C THR A 49 -1.90 2.77 5.44
N SER A 50 -3.11 2.91 5.99
CA SER A 50 -3.75 1.86 6.80
C SER A 50 -3.99 0.60 5.96
N ALA A 51 -4.51 0.75 4.74
CA ALA A 51 -4.67 -0.36 3.80
C ALA A 51 -3.32 -1.01 3.45
N ALA A 52 -2.28 -0.20 3.19
CA ALA A 52 -0.94 -0.72 2.89
C ALA A 52 -0.33 -1.50 4.07
N ARG A 53 -0.51 -1.05 5.31
CA ARG A 53 -0.07 -1.80 6.51
C ARG A 53 -0.72 -3.18 6.59
N LYS A 54 -2.05 -3.26 6.41
CA LYS A 54 -2.78 -4.54 6.39
C LYS A 54 -2.30 -5.46 5.27
N VAL A 55 -1.97 -4.90 4.11
CA VAL A 55 -1.38 -5.66 3.00
C VAL A 55 -0.01 -6.24 3.40
N VAL A 56 0.86 -5.43 3.99
CA VAL A 56 2.20 -5.86 4.42
C VAL A 56 2.11 -6.98 5.47
N GLU A 57 1.18 -6.88 6.42
CA GLU A 57 0.89 -7.96 7.37
C GLU A 57 0.37 -9.22 6.66
N ALA A 58 -0.56 -9.07 5.70
CA ALA A 58 -1.07 -10.19 4.91
C ALA A 58 0.01 -10.88 4.04
N LEU A 59 1.10 -10.18 3.74
CA LEU A 59 2.28 -10.71 3.06
C LEU A 59 3.30 -11.35 4.02
N GLY A 60 3.01 -11.42 5.32
CA GLY A 60 3.79 -12.13 6.32
C GLY A 60 4.77 -11.29 7.14
N ALA A 61 4.84 -9.99 6.92
CA ALA A 61 5.65 -9.11 7.76
C ALA A 61 4.94 -8.77 9.08
N ARG A 62 5.73 -8.41 10.09
CA ARG A 62 5.24 -7.94 11.40
C ARG A 62 5.47 -6.45 11.52
N LEU A 63 4.47 -5.72 12.02
CA LEU A 63 4.52 -4.28 12.21
C LEU A 63 4.40 -3.92 13.68
N ASN A 64 5.26 -3.00 14.11
CA ASN A 64 5.16 -2.32 15.40
C ASN A 64 4.98 -0.82 15.13
N VAL A 65 3.82 -0.27 15.48
CA VAL A 65 3.41 1.09 15.12
C VAL A 65 3.40 1.98 16.35
N LYS A 66 4.10 3.11 16.28
CA LYS A 66 4.13 4.15 17.32
C LYS A 66 3.67 5.48 16.75
N LYS A 67 2.99 6.30 17.53
CA LYS A 67 2.68 7.68 17.11
C LYS A 67 3.95 8.52 17.19
N ASN A 68 4.24 9.25 16.11
CA ASN A 68 5.30 10.22 16.09
C ASN A 68 4.76 11.58 16.59
N ASN A 69 5.28 12.04 17.72
CA ASN A 69 4.90 13.32 18.32
C ASN A 69 5.89 14.45 18.01
N GLU A 70 7.02 14.14 17.38
CA GLU A 70 8.09 15.13 17.12
C GLU A 70 7.88 15.87 15.79
N PHE A 71 7.40 15.19 14.76
CA PHE A 71 7.28 15.72 13.40
C PHE A 71 5.83 15.81 12.88
N GLY A 72 4.87 16.07 13.76
CA GLY A 72 3.46 16.19 13.40
C GLY A 72 2.64 14.92 13.71
N ASN A 73 1.59 14.66 12.93
CA ASN A 73 0.65 13.54 13.18
C ASN A 73 1.03 12.27 12.40
N GLY A 74 2.31 12.02 12.18
CA GLY A 74 2.79 10.82 11.50
C GLY A 74 2.89 9.60 12.43
N LEU A 75 3.23 8.47 11.83
CA LEU A 75 3.50 7.22 12.52
C LEU A 75 4.96 6.83 12.31
N ASP A 76 5.60 6.34 13.36
CA ASP A 76 6.86 5.61 13.24
C ASP A 76 6.53 4.12 13.24
N ILE A 77 7.01 3.41 12.24
CA ILE A 77 6.66 2.02 12.02
C ILE A 77 7.93 1.20 11.86
N GLU A 78 8.08 0.22 12.72
CA GLU A 78 9.09 -0.82 12.60
C GLU A 78 8.45 -2.02 11.90
N ILE A 79 9.08 -2.47 10.81
CA ILE A 79 8.60 -3.59 10.00
C ILE A 79 9.66 -4.66 10.00
N THR A 80 9.32 -5.85 10.49
CA THR A 80 10.21 -7.02 10.45
C THR A 80 9.69 -8.01 9.40
N SER A 81 10.53 -8.35 8.44
CA SER A 81 10.25 -9.32 7.37
C SER A 81 11.43 -10.24 7.16
N THR A 82 11.18 -11.38 6.53
CA THR A 82 12.21 -12.35 6.11
C THR A 82 12.65 -12.17 4.66
N GLY A 83 12.20 -11.09 3.99
CA GLY A 83 12.40 -10.91 2.55
C GLY A 83 11.61 -11.91 1.67
N ILE A 84 10.97 -12.89 2.29
CA ILE A 84 10.17 -13.90 1.60
C ILE A 84 8.69 -13.56 1.77
N LEU A 85 8.04 -13.22 0.68
CA LEU A 85 6.61 -12.99 0.71
C LEU A 85 5.84 -14.31 0.88
N LEU A 86 5.11 -14.41 1.97
CA LEU A 86 4.21 -15.51 2.29
C LEU A 86 2.83 -14.95 2.52
N THR A 87 1.89 -15.24 1.63
CA THR A 87 0.51 -14.80 1.86
C THR A 87 -0.10 -15.62 3.00
N ILE A 88 -0.45 -14.96 4.07
CA ILE A 88 -1.12 -15.57 5.25
C ILE A 88 -2.64 -15.41 5.20
N SER A 89 -3.17 -14.69 4.21
CA SER A 89 -4.60 -14.48 4.02
C SER A 89 -5.00 -14.70 2.57
N GLN A 90 -6.10 -15.42 2.36
CA GLN A 90 -6.68 -15.60 1.02
C GLN A 90 -7.44 -14.38 0.53
N LYS A 91 -7.78 -13.44 1.41
CA LYS A 91 -8.47 -12.19 1.07
C LYS A 91 -7.69 -10.99 1.58
N ILE A 92 -7.41 -10.06 0.69
CA ILE A 92 -6.71 -8.82 0.99
C ILE A 92 -7.62 -7.66 0.58
N PHE A 93 -7.89 -6.74 1.50
CA PHE A 93 -8.70 -5.56 1.23
C PHE A 93 -7.80 -4.33 1.13
N THR A 94 -7.84 -3.65 -0.03
CA THR A 94 -6.99 -2.48 -0.32
C THR A 94 -7.74 -1.14 -0.23
N GLY A 95 -9.02 -1.16 0.14
CA GLY A 95 -9.83 0.05 0.32
C GLY A 95 -9.94 0.89 -0.96
N ASP A 96 -9.83 2.20 -0.82
CA ASP A 96 -9.81 3.17 -1.92
C ASP A 96 -8.41 3.41 -2.50
N SER A 97 -7.39 2.74 -1.97
CA SER A 97 -6.00 2.97 -2.33
C SER A 97 -5.63 2.39 -3.68
N GLY A 98 -5.65 3.23 -4.70
CA GLY A 98 -5.22 2.84 -6.05
C GLY A 98 -3.74 2.49 -6.14
N ILE A 99 -2.89 3.12 -5.32
CA ILE A 99 -1.46 2.81 -5.27
C ILE A 99 -1.22 1.45 -4.60
N THR A 100 -1.87 1.18 -3.46
CA THR A 100 -1.75 -0.10 -2.77
C THR A 100 -2.26 -1.24 -3.64
N THR A 101 -3.45 -1.09 -4.26
CA THR A 101 -4.03 -2.12 -5.15
C THR A 101 -3.10 -2.47 -6.31
N ARG A 102 -2.50 -1.46 -6.96
CA ARG A 102 -1.63 -1.71 -8.12
C ARG A 102 -0.27 -2.30 -7.72
N PHE A 103 0.31 -1.85 -6.63
CA PHE A 103 1.62 -2.34 -6.22
C PHE A 103 1.57 -3.73 -5.56
N VAL A 104 0.48 -4.11 -4.89
CA VAL A 104 0.38 -5.45 -4.30
C VAL A 104 0.25 -6.55 -5.37
N LEU A 105 -0.34 -6.26 -6.53
CA LEU A 105 -0.51 -7.26 -7.59
C LEU A 105 0.80 -7.92 -8.02
N PRO A 106 1.85 -7.19 -8.45
CA PRO A 106 3.12 -7.81 -8.81
C PRO A 106 3.81 -8.47 -7.59
N LEU A 107 3.68 -7.92 -6.38
CA LEU A 107 4.24 -8.55 -5.18
C LEU A 107 3.64 -9.94 -4.93
N LEU A 108 2.35 -10.12 -5.16
CA LEU A 108 1.71 -11.42 -5.04
C LEU A 108 2.23 -12.44 -6.06
N GLY A 109 2.76 -11.99 -7.20
CA GLY A 109 3.47 -12.87 -8.15
C GLY A 109 4.83 -13.36 -7.64
N LEU A 110 5.42 -12.67 -6.68
CA LEU A 110 6.71 -13.03 -6.08
C LEU A 110 6.58 -13.90 -4.82
N ARG A 111 5.36 -14.19 -4.37
CA ARG A 111 5.15 -14.98 -3.15
C ARG A 111 5.60 -16.43 -3.30
N LYS A 112 6.14 -16.99 -2.24
CA LYS A 112 6.65 -18.37 -2.24
C LYS A 112 5.53 -19.42 -2.20
N ASN A 113 4.42 -19.15 -1.49
CA ASN A 113 3.26 -20.05 -1.41
C ASN A 113 2.26 -19.75 -2.55
N SER A 114 2.71 -19.92 -3.79
CA SER A 114 1.95 -19.59 -5.00
C SER A 114 0.69 -20.45 -5.21
N ASP A 115 0.63 -21.65 -4.67
CA ASP A 115 -0.49 -22.57 -4.85
C ASP A 115 -1.79 -22.11 -4.16
N MET A 116 -1.69 -21.20 -3.20
CA MET A 116 -2.85 -20.63 -2.53
C MET A 116 -3.43 -19.46 -3.36
N PRO A 117 -4.65 -19.57 -3.86
CA PRO A 117 -5.28 -18.44 -4.56
C PRO A 117 -5.51 -17.28 -3.61
N VAL A 118 -5.23 -16.06 -4.07
CA VAL A 118 -5.46 -14.83 -3.31
C VAL A 118 -6.45 -13.94 -4.05
N GLN A 119 -7.41 -13.43 -3.30
CA GLN A 119 -8.40 -12.49 -3.77
C GLN A 119 -8.12 -11.10 -3.21
N ILE A 120 -7.95 -10.13 -4.10
CA ILE A 120 -7.88 -8.71 -3.71
C ILE A 120 -9.28 -8.13 -3.88
N ASP A 121 -9.78 -7.53 -2.82
CA ASP A 121 -11.00 -6.74 -2.80
C ASP A 121 -10.66 -5.27 -2.52
N CYS A 122 -11.49 -4.38 -3.05
CA CYS A 122 -11.33 -2.94 -2.89
C CYS A 122 -12.72 -2.27 -2.88
N SER A 123 -12.76 -0.99 -2.59
CA SER A 123 -14.01 -0.23 -2.58
C SER A 123 -14.68 -0.17 -3.96
N PRO A 124 -15.99 0.10 -4.04
CA PRO A 124 -16.68 0.33 -5.30
C PRO A 124 -16.05 1.43 -6.14
N GLN A 125 -15.58 2.50 -5.51
CA GLN A 125 -14.90 3.61 -6.18
C GLN A 125 -13.58 3.17 -6.83
N MET A 126 -12.82 2.31 -6.15
CA MET A 126 -11.56 1.77 -6.70
C MET A 126 -11.82 0.78 -7.82
N ARG A 127 -12.87 -0.04 -7.74
CA ARG A 127 -13.27 -0.99 -8.81
C ARG A 127 -13.60 -0.29 -10.13
N ALA A 128 -14.16 0.93 -10.08
CA ALA A 128 -14.46 1.72 -11.26
C ALA A 128 -13.21 2.28 -11.97
N ARG A 129 -12.03 2.24 -11.34
CA ARG A 129 -10.80 2.73 -11.96
C ARG A 129 -10.23 1.72 -12.95
N PRO A 130 -9.69 2.19 -14.10
CA PRO A 130 -9.13 1.30 -15.11
C PRO A 130 -7.92 0.54 -14.56
N ILE A 131 -7.97 -0.80 -14.64
CA ILE A 131 -6.89 -1.70 -14.21
C ILE A 131 -6.65 -2.83 -15.23
N LYS A 132 -7.49 -2.92 -16.27
CA LYS A 132 -7.48 -4.03 -17.23
C LYS A 132 -6.14 -4.19 -17.92
N SER A 133 -5.60 -3.11 -18.51
CA SER A 133 -4.34 -3.15 -19.23
C SER A 133 -3.15 -3.53 -18.32
N PHE A 134 -3.20 -3.14 -17.06
CA PHE A 134 -2.19 -3.53 -16.09
C PHE A 134 -2.24 -5.03 -15.77
N ILE A 135 -3.44 -5.60 -15.60
CA ILE A 135 -3.64 -7.04 -15.42
C ILE A 135 -3.16 -7.81 -16.65
N GLU A 136 -3.50 -7.35 -17.85
CA GLU A 136 -3.03 -7.96 -19.11
C GLU A 136 -1.50 -7.98 -19.18
N THR A 137 -0.84 -6.87 -18.83
CA THR A 137 0.63 -6.80 -18.76
C THR A 137 1.21 -7.80 -17.77
N LEU A 138 0.66 -7.90 -16.56
CA LEU A 138 1.14 -8.86 -15.55
C LEU A 138 0.93 -10.31 -16.01
N ASN A 139 -0.17 -10.60 -16.70
CA ASN A 139 -0.42 -11.92 -17.29
C ASN A 139 0.58 -12.25 -18.41
N CYS A 140 0.98 -11.27 -19.23
CA CYS A 140 2.05 -11.45 -20.21
C CYS A 140 3.42 -11.74 -19.55
N LEU A 141 3.62 -11.29 -18.31
CA LEU A 141 4.82 -11.59 -17.51
C LEU A 141 4.73 -12.94 -16.76
N GLY A 142 3.68 -13.74 -17.02
CA GLY A 142 3.53 -15.10 -16.48
C GLY A 142 2.64 -15.22 -15.24
N MET A 143 2.05 -14.14 -14.75
CA MET A 143 1.06 -14.23 -13.67
C MET A 143 -0.28 -14.77 -14.21
N LYS A 144 -1.10 -15.34 -13.33
CA LYS A 144 -2.48 -15.76 -13.65
C LYS A 144 -3.46 -14.92 -12.84
N ILE A 145 -3.82 -13.77 -13.37
CA ILE A 145 -4.72 -12.80 -12.75
C ILE A 145 -6.03 -12.75 -13.50
N GLN A 146 -7.15 -12.90 -12.78
CA GLN A 146 -8.49 -12.77 -13.29
C GLN A 146 -9.21 -11.61 -12.61
N SER A 147 -9.78 -10.71 -13.40
CA SER A 147 -10.70 -9.69 -12.91
C SER A 147 -12.10 -10.31 -12.79
N LEU A 148 -12.63 -10.33 -11.58
CA LEU A 148 -13.99 -10.73 -11.27
C LEU A 148 -14.86 -9.47 -11.08
N ASN A 149 -16.20 -9.62 -11.13
CA ASN A 149 -17.12 -8.47 -11.01
C ASN A 149 -16.85 -7.59 -9.77
N ASN A 150 -16.40 -8.19 -8.66
CA ASN A 150 -16.20 -7.50 -7.40
C ASN A 150 -14.79 -7.63 -6.80
N SER A 151 -13.86 -8.27 -7.51
CA SER A 151 -12.53 -8.55 -6.96
C SER A 151 -11.53 -8.93 -8.05
N ILE A 152 -10.27 -9.02 -7.67
CA ILE A 152 -9.18 -9.51 -8.51
C ILE A 152 -8.68 -10.81 -7.88
N LYS A 153 -8.69 -11.91 -8.64
CA LYS A 153 -8.18 -13.21 -8.21
C LYS A 153 -6.83 -13.48 -8.84
N ILE A 154 -5.87 -13.85 -8.02
CA ILE A 154 -4.53 -14.26 -8.42
C ILE A 154 -4.40 -15.76 -8.17
N GLN A 155 -4.07 -16.51 -9.23
CA GLN A 155 -3.72 -17.92 -9.21
C GLN A 155 -2.33 -18.04 -9.82
N ASN A 156 -1.52 -18.92 -9.35
CA ASN A 156 -0.26 -19.28 -10.01
C ASN A 156 -0.34 -20.69 -10.53
#